data_33c73b95634082f11759725ddb2c7c1d
#
_entry.id   33c73b95634082f11759725ddb2c7c1d
#
_cell.length_a   1.000
_cell.length_b   1.000
_cell.length_c   1.000
_cell.angle_alpha   90.00
_cell.angle_beta   90.00
_cell.angle_gamma   90.00
#
_symmetry.space_group_name_H-M   'P 1'
#
loop_
_entity.id
_entity.type
_entity.pdbx_description
1 polymer ?
#
loop_
_entity_poly.entity_id
_entity_poly.type
_entity_poly.pdbx_seq_one_letter_code
_entity_poly.pdbx_strand_id
1 'polypeptide(L)'
;IPKQMRANGLKEEQLIMTKEACETIIRRYTKEAGVRNLERELASVSRKIAKRVVEKGQETRVKVTSKNVEKLLGVPRYRFGKVNESDEIGFVNGLAWTNAGGVMVPIEAVSVHGTGKTTLTGQLGDVFQESCQAAITYIRSRSANLGLAPDFYQSIDLHVHVPELW
;
A
#
# COMPACT_ATOMS: atom_id res chain seq x y z
N ILE A 1 18.07 4.68 15.07
CA ILE A 1 17.69 5.89 15.81
C ILE A 1 18.94 6.55 16.39
N PRO A 2 19.80 5.91 17.21
CA PRO A 2 20.96 6.57 17.82
C PRO A 2 21.89 7.25 16.83
N LYS A 3 22.13 6.65 15.66
CA LYS A 3 22.95 7.27 14.59
C LYS A 3 22.38 8.64 14.16
N GLN A 4 21.05 8.73 13.95
CA GLN A 4 20.42 9.97 13.51
C GLN A 4 20.32 11.02 14.63
N MET A 5 20.17 10.59 15.87
CA MET A 5 20.22 11.48 17.03
C MET A 5 21.60 12.13 17.15
N ARG A 6 22.66 11.35 17.11
CA ARG A 6 24.05 11.86 17.15
C ARG A 6 24.35 12.80 15.98
N ALA A 7 23.94 12.43 14.77
CA ALA A 7 24.14 13.26 13.57
C ALA A 7 23.42 14.61 13.63
N ASN A 8 22.37 14.74 14.46
CA ASN A 8 21.60 15.97 14.63
C ASN A 8 21.82 16.64 16.02
N GLY A 9 22.86 16.22 16.76
CA GLY A 9 23.25 16.84 18.03
C GLY A 9 22.24 16.61 19.17
N LEU A 10 21.42 15.57 19.10
CA LEU A 10 20.46 15.23 20.13
C LEU A 10 21.04 14.30 21.19
N LYS A 11 20.76 14.58 22.46
CA LYS A 11 21.04 13.69 23.58
C LYS A 11 20.00 12.59 23.67
N GLU A 12 20.33 11.46 24.32
CA GLU A 12 19.44 10.29 24.39
C GLU A 12 18.09 10.58 25.05
N GLU A 13 18.06 11.45 26.05
CA GLU A 13 16.82 11.85 26.73
C GLU A 13 15.93 12.80 25.92
N GLN A 14 16.45 13.47 24.90
CA GLN A 14 15.71 14.48 24.11
C GLN A 14 14.80 13.86 23.06
N LEU A 15 15.09 12.64 22.61
CA LEU A 15 14.24 11.90 21.67
C LEU A 15 14.05 10.47 22.14
N ILE A 16 12.86 10.15 22.58
CA ILE A 16 12.43 8.79 22.88
C ILE A 16 11.45 8.35 21.81
N MET A 17 11.75 7.29 21.07
CA MET A 17 10.87 6.74 20.04
C MET A 17 10.35 5.37 20.47
N THR A 18 9.02 5.21 20.46
CA THR A 18 8.43 3.91 20.79
C THR A 18 8.51 2.93 19.62
N LYS A 19 8.42 1.64 19.90
CA LYS A 19 8.40 0.58 18.89
C LYS A 19 7.26 0.80 17.89
N GLU A 20 6.07 1.12 18.39
CA GLU A 20 4.87 1.39 17.59
C GLU A 20 5.05 2.61 16.68
N ALA A 21 5.81 3.61 17.10
CA ALA A 21 6.14 4.75 16.24
C ALA A 21 7.04 4.32 15.08
N CYS A 22 8.06 3.49 15.34
CA CYS A 22 8.91 2.94 14.29
C CYS A 22 8.11 2.10 13.30
N GLU A 23 7.25 1.20 13.78
CA GLU A 23 6.38 0.39 12.95
C GLU A 23 5.42 1.25 12.10
N THR A 24 4.89 2.32 12.68
CA THR A 24 4.04 3.30 11.97
C THR A 24 4.83 3.97 10.85
N ILE A 25 6.08 4.36 11.09
CA ILE A 25 6.93 4.98 10.06
C ILE A 25 7.20 3.98 8.94
N ILE A 26 7.56 2.74 9.28
CA ILE A 26 7.82 1.68 8.29
C ILE A 26 6.58 1.46 7.42
N ARG A 27 5.42 1.26 8.02
CA ARG A 27 4.19 0.88 7.30
C ARG A 27 3.56 2.02 6.52
N ARG A 28 3.66 3.26 6.99
CA ARG A 28 2.88 4.39 6.46
C ARG A 28 3.72 5.45 5.75
N TYR A 29 5.05 5.44 5.89
CA TYR A 29 5.93 6.45 5.30
C TYR A 29 7.03 5.86 4.43
N THR A 30 7.24 4.53 4.47
CA THR A 30 8.23 3.84 3.64
C THR A 30 7.60 2.65 2.90
N LYS A 31 8.14 2.35 1.72
CA LYS A 31 7.80 1.16 0.92
C LYS A 31 9.08 0.72 0.21
N GLU A 32 9.85 -0.13 0.87
CA GLU A 32 11.17 -0.55 0.38
C GLU A 32 11.56 -1.91 0.98
N ALA A 33 12.38 -2.65 0.26
CA ALA A 33 12.97 -3.90 0.76
C ALA A 33 14.15 -3.67 1.73
N GLY A 34 14.71 -2.46 1.74
CA GLY A 34 15.82 -2.07 2.61
C GLY A 34 15.39 -1.15 3.75
N VAL A 35 16.31 -0.27 4.18
CA VAL A 35 16.09 0.67 5.28
C VAL A 35 16.52 2.11 4.94
N ARG A 36 16.77 2.41 3.67
CA ARG A 36 17.31 3.71 3.24
C ARG A 36 16.29 4.85 3.41
N ASN A 37 15.04 4.61 3.03
CA ASN A 37 13.98 5.58 3.21
C ASN A 37 13.58 5.69 4.68
N LEU A 38 13.57 4.57 5.41
CA LEU A 38 13.39 4.58 6.87
C LEU A 38 14.45 5.45 7.55
N GLU A 39 15.71 5.32 7.15
CA GLU A 39 16.79 6.16 7.69
C GLU A 39 16.53 7.65 7.41
N ARG A 40 16.05 8.01 6.21
CA ARG A 40 15.70 9.38 5.83
C ARG A 40 14.52 9.93 6.67
N GLU A 41 13.49 9.14 6.89
CA GLU A 41 12.35 9.56 7.73
C GLU A 41 12.77 9.72 9.19
N LEU A 42 13.59 8.82 9.73
CA LEU A 42 14.16 8.96 11.07
C LEU A 42 15.06 10.20 11.21
N ALA A 43 15.84 10.52 10.17
CA ALA A 43 16.63 11.74 10.12
C ALA A 43 15.71 13.00 10.10
N SER A 44 14.61 12.95 9.38
CA SER A 44 13.62 14.03 9.33
C SER A 44 12.98 14.26 10.71
N VAL A 45 12.59 13.20 11.40
CA VAL A 45 12.10 13.29 12.79
C VAL A 45 13.14 13.90 13.69
N SER A 46 14.40 13.41 13.65
CA SER A 46 15.50 13.91 14.50
C SER A 46 15.75 15.40 14.27
N ARG A 47 15.82 15.87 13.01
CA ARG A 47 15.98 17.30 12.69
C ARG A 47 14.89 18.18 13.26
N LYS A 48 13.61 17.73 13.13
CA LYS A 48 12.48 18.50 13.68
C LYS A 48 12.49 18.58 15.19
N ILE A 49 12.99 17.54 15.86
CA ILE A 49 13.14 17.56 17.31
C ILE A 49 14.34 18.41 17.71
N ALA A 50 15.48 18.32 17.00
CA ALA A 50 16.61 19.19 17.23
C ALA A 50 16.24 20.67 17.11
N LYS A 51 15.44 21.04 16.08
CA LYS A 51 14.87 22.39 15.97
C LYS A 51 14.07 22.78 17.21
N ARG A 52 13.20 21.90 17.72
CA ARG A 52 12.41 22.18 18.94
C ARG A 52 13.27 22.33 20.19
N VAL A 53 14.36 21.56 20.32
CA VAL A 53 15.33 21.68 21.41
C VAL A 53 16.01 23.04 21.37
N VAL A 54 16.38 23.51 20.19
CA VAL A 54 16.97 24.86 20.02
C VAL A 54 15.97 25.97 20.38
N GLU A 55 14.71 25.84 19.94
CA GLU A 55 13.68 26.85 20.16
C GLU A 55 13.18 26.88 21.62
N LYS A 56 13.07 25.72 22.28
CA LYS A 56 12.44 25.58 23.60
C LYS A 56 13.41 25.32 24.75
N GLY A 57 14.71 25.15 24.46
CA GLY A 57 15.76 24.89 25.42
C GLY A 57 16.17 23.43 25.54
N GLN A 58 17.36 23.24 26.11
CA GLN A 58 18.04 21.94 26.18
C GLN A 58 17.33 20.87 27.02
N GLU A 59 16.43 21.28 27.90
CA GLU A 59 15.62 20.38 28.75
C GLU A 59 14.39 19.77 27.98
N THR A 60 14.22 20.13 26.70
CA THR A 60 13.13 19.62 25.89
C THR A 60 13.28 18.12 25.68
N ARG A 61 12.26 17.36 26.04
CA ARG A 61 12.17 15.92 25.85
C ARG A 61 10.93 15.61 25.00
N VAL A 62 11.09 14.83 23.94
CA VAL A 62 10.01 14.49 23.03
C VAL A 62 9.89 12.98 22.92
N LYS A 63 8.72 12.46 23.33
CA LYS A 63 8.34 11.07 23.10
C LYS A 63 7.56 10.96 21.79
N VAL A 64 8.13 10.26 20.82
CA VAL A 64 7.49 9.98 19.53
C VAL A 64 6.72 8.65 19.65
N THR A 65 5.43 8.74 19.39
CA THR A 65 4.47 7.62 19.44
C THR A 65 3.74 7.51 18.10
N SER A 66 3.04 6.40 17.85
CA SER A 66 2.21 6.23 16.64
C SER A 66 1.21 7.39 16.43
N LYS A 67 0.68 7.96 17.52
CA LYS A 67 -0.30 9.05 17.48
C LYS A 67 0.27 10.42 17.05
N ASN A 68 1.56 10.65 17.24
CA ASN A 68 2.17 11.93 16.93
C ASN A 68 3.19 11.92 15.78
N VAL A 69 3.43 10.77 15.17
CA VAL A 69 4.29 10.63 13.98
C VAL A 69 3.81 11.56 12.86
N GLU A 70 2.51 11.63 12.63
CA GLU A 70 1.91 12.47 11.58
C GLU A 70 2.19 13.96 11.76
N LYS A 71 2.26 14.45 13.01
CA LYS A 71 2.65 15.84 13.30
C LYS A 71 4.11 16.13 12.94
N LEU A 72 4.93 15.08 12.85
CA LEU A 72 6.35 15.19 12.52
C LEU A 72 6.62 14.93 11.02
N LEU A 73 5.97 13.96 10.41
CA LEU A 73 6.25 13.53 9.03
C LEU A 73 5.19 13.99 8.02
N GLY A 74 4.06 14.55 8.49
CA GLY A 74 2.94 14.93 7.63
C GLY A 74 2.01 13.76 7.33
N VAL A 75 1.14 13.94 6.34
CA VAL A 75 0.15 12.93 5.96
C VAL A 75 0.83 11.62 5.55
N PRO A 76 0.36 10.47 6.04
CA PRO A 76 0.88 9.17 5.65
C PRO A 76 0.83 8.97 4.13
N ARG A 77 1.95 8.51 3.57
CA ARG A 77 2.07 8.26 2.12
C ARG A 77 1.42 6.96 1.69
N TYR A 78 1.41 5.98 2.58
CA TYR A 78 0.90 4.63 2.29
C TYR A 78 -0.25 4.28 3.24
N ARG A 79 -1.31 3.73 2.69
CA ARG A 79 -2.43 3.17 3.44
C ARG A 79 -2.28 1.66 3.46
N PHE A 80 -1.75 1.14 4.56
CA PHE A 80 -1.54 -0.29 4.70
C PHE A 80 -2.86 -1.00 5.08
N GLY A 81 -3.23 -2.03 4.30
CA GLY A 81 -4.32 -2.94 4.68
C GLY A 81 -5.74 -2.35 4.64
N LYS A 82 -5.98 -1.30 3.85
CA LYS A 82 -7.36 -0.84 3.65
C LYS A 82 -8.06 -1.78 2.66
N VAL A 83 -8.92 -2.63 3.19
CA VAL A 83 -9.92 -3.40 2.45
C VAL A 83 -11.17 -2.53 2.32
N ASN A 84 -11.90 -2.63 1.24
CA ASN A 84 -13.25 -2.05 1.19
C ASN A 84 -14.09 -2.65 2.32
N GLU A 85 -14.78 -1.80 3.05
CA GLU A 85 -15.61 -2.20 4.22
C GLU A 85 -16.93 -2.84 3.79
N SER A 86 -17.26 -2.79 2.51
CA SER A 86 -18.48 -3.36 1.90
C SER A 86 -18.13 -4.25 0.72
N ASP A 87 -18.91 -5.29 0.53
CA ASP A 87 -18.85 -6.12 -0.66
C ASP A 87 -19.39 -5.34 -1.87
N GLU A 88 -18.62 -5.33 -2.96
CA GLU A 88 -18.99 -4.67 -4.22
C GLU A 88 -18.94 -5.68 -5.37
N ILE A 89 -19.98 -5.66 -6.21
CA ILE A 89 -20.02 -6.50 -7.42
C ILE A 89 -18.94 -6.04 -8.40
N GLY A 90 -18.15 -6.98 -8.89
CA GLY A 90 -17.05 -6.67 -9.81
C GLY A 90 -15.77 -6.19 -9.13
N PHE A 91 -15.71 -6.24 -7.81
CA PHE A 91 -14.51 -5.89 -7.05
C PHE A 91 -14.01 -7.05 -6.20
N VAL A 92 -12.71 -7.34 -6.26
CA VAL A 92 -12.08 -8.34 -5.40
C VAL A 92 -10.68 -7.91 -4.98
N ASN A 93 -10.30 -8.21 -3.75
CA ASN A 93 -8.94 -8.02 -3.28
C ASN A 93 -8.09 -9.25 -3.58
N GLY A 94 -7.22 -9.12 -4.58
CA GLY A 94 -6.17 -10.09 -4.86
C GLY A 94 -4.99 -9.93 -3.89
N LEU A 95 -4.08 -10.89 -3.92
CA LEU A 95 -2.82 -10.86 -3.19
C LEU A 95 -1.66 -10.91 -4.16
N ALA A 96 -0.71 -10.01 -4.01
CA ALA A 96 0.54 -10.03 -4.74
C ALA A 96 1.73 -10.02 -3.79
N TRP A 97 2.82 -10.65 -4.21
CA TRP A 97 4.08 -10.59 -3.49
C TRP A 97 5.02 -9.58 -4.16
N THR A 98 5.67 -8.75 -3.35
CA THR A 98 6.67 -7.79 -3.79
C THR A 98 7.93 -7.90 -2.95
N ASN A 99 9.01 -7.29 -3.39
CA ASN A 99 10.26 -7.22 -2.61
C ASN A 99 10.09 -6.56 -1.22
N ALA A 100 9.02 -5.80 -1.03
CA ALA A 100 8.66 -5.19 0.25
C ALA A 100 7.68 -6.05 1.07
N GLY A 101 7.29 -7.22 0.58
CA GLY A 101 6.35 -8.15 1.23
C GLY A 101 5.04 -8.34 0.46
N GLY A 102 4.09 -9.01 1.08
CA GLY A 102 2.74 -9.21 0.54
C GLY A 102 1.94 -7.91 0.51
N VAL A 103 1.24 -7.67 -0.58
CA VAL A 103 0.36 -6.52 -0.75
C VAL A 103 -1.00 -6.99 -1.25
N MET A 104 -2.05 -6.28 -0.85
CA MET A 104 -3.38 -6.45 -1.43
C MET A 104 -3.47 -5.64 -2.71
N VAL A 105 -4.04 -6.26 -3.73
CA VAL A 105 -4.22 -5.69 -5.07
C VAL A 105 -5.71 -5.62 -5.35
N PRO A 106 -6.32 -4.44 -5.44
CA PRO A 106 -7.69 -4.34 -5.89
C PRO A 106 -7.77 -4.79 -7.35
N ILE A 107 -8.75 -5.60 -7.66
CA ILE A 107 -9.05 -6.07 -9.01
C ILE A 107 -10.50 -5.68 -9.29
N GLU A 108 -10.70 -4.89 -10.32
CA GLU A 108 -12.00 -4.42 -10.74
C GLU A 108 -12.38 -5.09 -12.06
N ALA A 109 -13.59 -5.61 -12.14
CA ALA A 109 -14.10 -6.26 -13.35
C ALA A 109 -15.49 -5.74 -13.68
N VAL A 110 -15.69 -5.28 -14.90
CA VAL A 110 -16.97 -4.79 -15.40
C VAL A 110 -17.32 -5.52 -16.70
N SER A 111 -18.56 -5.97 -16.81
CA SER A 111 -19.11 -6.52 -18.03
C SER A 111 -20.12 -5.55 -18.64
N VAL A 112 -20.07 -5.39 -19.95
CA VAL A 112 -21.01 -4.59 -20.74
C VAL A 112 -21.49 -5.37 -21.95
N HIS A 113 -22.60 -4.99 -22.55
CA HIS A 113 -23.02 -5.57 -23.82
C HIS A 113 -21.94 -5.33 -24.88
N GLY A 114 -21.61 -6.38 -25.63
CA GLY A 114 -20.53 -6.31 -26.59
C GLY A 114 -20.44 -7.52 -27.52
N THR A 115 -19.24 -7.84 -27.97
CA THR A 115 -18.95 -8.85 -28.98
C THR A 115 -17.98 -9.93 -28.52
N GLY A 116 -17.73 -10.01 -27.20
CA GLY A 116 -16.81 -10.98 -26.63
C GLY A 116 -15.40 -10.44 -26.43
N LYS A 117 -15.20 -9.11 -26.48
CA LYS A 117 -13.90 -8.51 -26.29
C LYS A 117 -13.48 -8.51 -24.83
N THR A 118 -12.24 -8.90 -24.56
CA THR A 118 -11.62 -8.73 -23.23
C THR A 118 -10.60 -7.60 -23.27
N THR A 119 -10.73 -6.65 -22.38
CA THR A 119 -9.80 -5.53 -22.21
C THR A 119 -9.16 -5.64 -20.83
N LEU A 120 -7.83 -5.61 -20.79
CA LEU A 120 -7.05 -5.64 -19.56
C LEU A 120 -6.32 -4.30 -19.45
N THR A 121 -6.44 -3.61 -18.30
CA THR A 121 -5.79 -2.32 -18.05
C THR A 121 -5.15 -2.27 -16.67
N GLY A 122 -4.17 -1.37 -16.52
CA GLY A 122 -3.38 -1.20 -15.30
C GLY A 122 -1.94 -1.69 -15.48
N GLN A 123 -1.20 -1.77 -14.39
CA GLN A 123 0.17 -2.30 -14.43
C GLN A 123 0.16 -3.84 -14.35
N LEU A 124 -0.20 -4.46 -15.46
CA LEU A 124 -0.26 -5.90 -15.58
C LEU A 124 1.02 -6.41 -16.26
N GLY A 125 1.92 -7.01 -15.50
CA GLY A 125 2.98 -7.85 -16.06
C GLY A 125 2.40 -9.10 -16.75
N ASP A 126 3.19 -9.76 -17.57
CA ASP A 126 2.76 -10.91 -18.40
C ASP A 126 2.05 -11.99 -17.57
N VAL A 127 2.60 -12.35 -16.41
CA VAL A 127 2.00 -13.35 -15.51
C VAL A 127 0.59 -12.96 -15.06
N PHE A 128 0.34 -11.68 -14.82
CA PHE A 128 -0.98 -11.22 -14.38
C PHE A 128 -1.99 -11.23 -15.53
N GLN A 129 -1.54 -10.89 -16.76
CA GLN A 129 -2.38 -10.98 -17.96
C GLN A 129 -2.78 -12.44 -18.24
N GLU A 130 -1.83 -13.38 -18.15
CA GLU A 130 -2.09 -14.81 -18.27
C GLU A 130 -3.09 -15.29 -17.19
N SER A 131 -2.92 -14.84 -15.96
CA SER A 131 -3.83 -15.17 -14.85
C SER A 131 -5.26 -14.68 -15.11
N CYS A 132 -5.43 -13.48 -15.65
CA CYS A 132 -6.74 -12.96 -16.05
C CYS A 132 -7.37 -13.81 -17.15
N GLN A 133 -6.61 -14.19 -18.18
CA GLN A 133 -7.08 -15.05 -19.26
C GLN A 133 -7.47 -16.44 -18.76
N ALA A 134 -6.68 -17.02 -17.86
CA ALA A 134 -6.99 -18.30 -17.21
C ALA A 134 -8.28 -18.22 -16.40
N ALA A 135 -8.47 -17.14 -15.63
CA ALA A 135 -9.70 -16.91 -14.86
C ALA A 135 -10.93 -16.81 -15.75
N ILE A 136 -10.86 -16.07 -16.86
CA ILE A 136 -11.96 -15.95 -17.83
C ILE A 136 -12.27 -17.31 -18.45
N THR A 137 -11.25 -18.07 -18.83
CA THR A 137 -11.42 -19.42 -19.39
C THR A 137 -12.05 -20.35 -18.36
N TYR A 138 -11.68 -20.25 -17.10
CA TYR A 138 -12.27 -21.02 -16.02
C TYR A 138 -13.76 -20.68 -15.84
N ILE A 139 -14.15 -19.40 -15.83
CA ILE A 139 -15.55 -18.98 -15.74
C ILE A 139 -16.36 -19.55 -16.92
N ARG A 140 -15.82 -19.48 -18.13
CA ARG A 140 -16.47 -20.06 -19.33
C ARG A 140 -16.68 -21.57 -19.19
N SER A 141 -15.71 -22.30 -18.69
CA SER A 141 -15.80 -23.75 -18.46
C SER A 141 -16.82 -24.13 -17.41
N ARG A 142 -17.18 -23.21 -16.51
CA ARG A 142 -18.12 -23.39 -15.40
C ARG A 142 -19.43 -22.61 -15.57
N SER A 143 -19.70 -22.10 -16.76
CA SER A 143 -20.86 -21.24 -17.03
C SER A 143 -22.16 -21.82 -16.51
N ALA A 144 -22.45 -23.10 -16.75
CA ALA A 144 -23.63 -23.77 -16.27
C ALA A 144 -23.77 -23.77 -14.73
N ASN A 145 -22.65 -24.01 -14.01
CA ASN A 145 -22.63 -24.00 -12.54
C ASN A 145 -22.82 -22.59 -11.96
N LEU A 146 -22.48 -21.57 -12.74
CA LEU A 146 -22.59 -20.16 -12.37
C LEU A 146 -23.92 -19.53 -12.83
N GLY A 147 -24.81 -20.31 -13.45
CA GLY A 147 -26.09 -19.82 -13.98
C GLY A 147 -25.94 -18.91 -15.19
N LEU A 148 -24.84 -18.99 -15.92
CA LEU A 148 -24.57 -18.22 -17.13
C LEU A 148 -24.94 -19.02 -18.37
N ALA A 149 -25.44 -18.31 -19.41
CA ALA A 149 -25.65 -18.93 -20.71
C ALA A 149 -24.33 -19.50 -21.28
N PRO A 150 -24.36 -20.65 -22.00
CA PRO A 150 -23.10 -21.24 -22.52
C PRO A 150 -22.32 -20.33 -23.45
N ASP A 151 -22.98 -19.39 -24.09
CA ASP A 151 -22.45 -18.45 -25.07
C ASP A 151 -22.36 -16.99 -24.55
N PHE A 152 -22.56 -16.79 -23.24
CA PHE A 152 -22.57 -15.45 -22.60
C PHE A 152 -21.41 -14.58 -23.05
N TYR A 153 -20.23 -15.17 -23.21
CA TYR A 153 -19.00 -14.48 -23.57
C TYR A 153 -19.00 -13.91 -25.01
N GLN A 154 -19.97 -14.28 -25.86
CA GLN A 154 -20.11 -13.73 -27.21
C GLN A 154 -20.92 -12.44 -27.25
N SER A 155 -21.68 -12.17 -26.20
CA SER A 155 -22.62 -11.04 -26.10
C SER A 155 -22.21 -9.98 -25.09
N ILE A 156 -21.08 -10.19 -24.38
CA ILE A 156 -20.53 -9.24 -23.42
C ILE A 156 -19.06 -8.92 -23.72
N ASP A 157 -18.69 -7.68 -23.54
CA ASP A 157 -17.29 -7.28 -23.41
C ASP A 157 -16.93 -7.21 -21.94
N LEU A 158 -15.75 -7.71 -21.57
CA LEU A 158 -15.24 -7.73 -20.22
C LEU A 158 -14.05 -6.79 -20.10
N HIS A 159 -14.10 -5.89 -19.13
CA HIS A 159 -12.96 -5.04 -18.79
C HIS A 159 -12.47 -5.40 -17.39
N VAL A 160 -11.20 -5.80 -17.28
CA VAL A 160 -10.54 -6.04 -16.00
C VAL A 160 -9.49 -4.98 -15.81
N HIS A 161 -9.56 -4.27 -14.68
CA HIS A 161 -8.63 -3.23 -14.30
C HIS A 161 -7.91 -3.60 -13.01
N VAL A 162 -6.61 -3.46 -13.01
CA VAL A 162 -5.77 -3.62 -11.82
C VAL A 162 -5.02 -2.31 -11.60
N PRO A 163 -5.50 -1.45 -10.68
CA PRO A 163 -4.86 -0.17 -10.41
C PRO A 163 -3.39 -0.33 -10.02
N GLU A 164 -2.62 0.72 -10.26
CA GLU A 164 -1.22 0.75 -9.88
C GLU A 164 -1.08 0.62 -8.35
N LEU A 165 -0.20 -0.25 -7.92
CA LEU A 165 0.13 -0.43 -6.50
C LEU A 165 1.11 0.69 -6.09
N TRP A 166 0.57 1.73 -5.47
CA TRP A 166 1.35 2.82 -4.88
C TRP A 166 2.11 2.40 -3.63
#